data_6f55a7085ef529f1f3258cb086ec2634
#
_entry.id   6f55a7085ef529f1f3258cb086ec2634
#
_cell.length_a   1.000
_cell.length_b   1.000
_cell.length_c   1.000
_cell.angle_alpha   90.00
_cell.angle_beta   90.00
_cell.angle_gamma   90.00
#
_symmetry.space_group_name_H-M   'P 1'
#
loop_
_entity.id
_entity.type
_entity.pdbx_description
1 polymer ?
#
loop_
_entity_poly.entity_id
_entity_poly.type
_entity_poly.pdbx_seq_one_letter_code
_entity_poly.pdbx_strand_id
1 'polypeptide(L)'
;FGGVCYFSICGAGETLIPDYTIDIVKEILKQGHFVNITTNGTLNNRFDEIIKLDKDLRKKLNISFSLHYLELIRLNKLEDFFKNVKKVHDNGISFVLQLNLCDEYIPYIDEIKKICMKNVGALPQVAATRKEEDNLNKIDLLTNLSREEYIKEGEKFESPLFDFTMKNFNVKRKEFST
;
A
#
# COMPACT_ATOMS: atom_id res chain seq x y z
N PHE A 1 13.67 -22.43 -6.83
CA PHE A 1 13.35 -21.46 -7.87
C PHE A 1 14.60 -21.26 -8.74
N GLY A 2 14.44 -21.27 -10.06
CA GLY A 2 15.58 -21.17 -11.00
C GLY A 2 16.04 -19.73 -11.29
N GLY A 3 15.67 -18.72 -10.50
CA GLY A 3 16.02 -17.31 -10.76
C GLY A 3 15.67 -16.36 -9.64
N VAL A 4 15.84 -15.06 -9.90
CA VAL A 4 15.48 -13.99 -8.97
C VAL A 4 13.96 -13.88 -8.87
N CYS A 5 13.43 -13.87 -7.64
CA CYS A 5 12.01 -13.77 -7.34
C CYS A 5 11.68 -12.43 -6.69
N TYR A 6 10.43 -12.02 -6.80
CA TYR A 6 9.84 -10.92 -6.05
C TYR A 6 8.85 -11.50 -5.03
N PHE A 7 9.11 -11.28 -3.76
CA PHE A 7 8.27 -11.74 -2.66
C PHE A 7 7.41 -10.59 -2.15
N SER A 8 6.11 -10.77 -2.14
CA SER A 8 5.19 -9.84 -1.48
C SER A 8 4.77 -10.42 -0.13
N ILE A 9 5.19 -9.75 0.94
CA ILE A 9 4.89 -10.13 2.31
C ILE A 9 3.74 -9.24 2.80
N CYS A 10 2.59 -9.86 2.96
CA CYS A 10 1.39 -9.26 3.52
C CYS A 10 0.68 -10.29 4.39
N GLY A 11 0.06 -9.86 5.47
CA GLY A 11 -0.63 -10.73 6.42
C GLY A 11 -2.06 -10.30 6.68
N ALA A 12 -2.84 -11.16 7.32
CA ALA A 12 -4.09 -10.78 7.95
C ALA A 12 -3.74 -9.92 9.19
N GLY A 13 -3.95 -8.61 9.12
CA GLY A 13 -3.51 -7.64 10.12
C GLY A 13 -2.19 -6.97 9.76
N GLU A 14 -1.49 -6.44 10.77
CA GLU A 14 -0.23 -5.70 10.55
C GLU A 14 0.94 -6.67 10.37
N THR A 15 1.55 -6.61 9.21
CA THR A 15 2.63 -7.51 8.76
C THR A 15 3.89 -7.43 9.64
N LEU A 16 4.17 -6.28 10.22
CA LEU A 16 5.37 -6.05 11.02
C LEU A 16 5.22 -6.38 12.53
N ILE A 17 4.05 -6.86 12.98
CA ILE A 17 3.86 -7.26 14.39
C ILE A 17 4.75 -8.44 14.78
N PRO A 18 4.82 -9.56 14.01
CA PRO A 18 5.65 -10.67 14.40
C PRO A 18 7.15 -10.33 14.38
N ASP A 19 7.86 -10.67 15.44
CA ASP A 19 9.28 -10.31 15.59
C ASP A 19 10.17 -10.92 14.49
N TYR A 20 9.82 -12.10 14.02
CA TYR A 20 10.56 -12.81 12.97
C TYR A 20 10.38 -12.26 11.55
N THR A 21 9.44 -11.33 11.32
CA THR A 21 9.15 -10.82 9.96
C THR A 21 10.38 -10.20 9.30
N ILE A 22 11.12 -9.36 10.03
CA ILE A 22 12.31 -8.69 9.49
C ILE A 22 13.44 -9.69 9.23
N ASP A 23 13.58 -10.72 10.04
CA ASP A 23 14.58 -11.78 9.82
C ASP A 23 14.27 -12.59 8.56
N ILE A 24 13.01 -12.92 8.32
CA ILE A 24 12.57 -13.57 7.07
C ILE A 24 12.89 -12.67 5.86
N VAL A 25 12.53 -11.39 5.93
CA VAL A 25 12.84 -10.41 4.88
C VAL A 25 14.34 -10.37 4.60
N LYS A 26 15.16 -10.27 5.64
CA LYS A 26 16.61 -10.23 5.54
C LYS A 26 17.18 -11.46 4.84
N GLU A 27 16.69 -12.66 5.19
CA GLU A 27 17.18 -13.90 4.57
C GLU A 27 16.77 -14.00 3.09
N ILE A 28 15.54 -13.58 2.72
CA ILE A 28 15.11 -13.53 1.32
C ILE A 28 16.00 -12.56 0.51
N LEU A 29 16.27 -11.37 1.07
CA LEU A 29 17.13 -10.37 0.42
C LEU A 29 18.57 -10.84 0.23
N LYS A 30 19.14 -11.58 1.22
CA LYS A 30 20.48 -12.19 1.14
C LYS A 30 20.59 -13.23 0.03
N GLN A 31 19.51 -13.96 -0.25
CA GLN A 31 19.43 -14.90 -1.38
C GLN A 31 19.38 -14.20 -2.75
N GLY A 32 19.38 -12.88 -2.77
CA GLY A 32 19.41 -12.10 -4.01
C GLY A 32 18.04 -11.75 -4.57
N HIS A 33 16.96 -12.07 -3.86
CA HIS A 33 15.59 -11.78 -4.26
C HIS A 33 15.16 -10.36 -3.89
N PHE A 34 14.01 -9.93 -4.44
CA PHE A 34 13.35 -8.68 -4.09
C PHE A 34 12.19 -8.94 -3.11
N VAL A 35 11.97 -8.00 -2.21
CA VAL A 35 10.88 -8.11 -1.22
C VAL A 35 10.06 -6.83 -1.22
N ASN A 36 8.73 -6.98 -1.18
CA ASN A 36 7.79 -5.94 -0.82
C ASN A 36 7.13 -6.28 0.51
N ILE A 37 7.07 -5.33 1.42
CA ILE A 37 6.33 -5.43 2.68
C ILE A 37 5.13 -4.49 2.60
N THR A 38 3.92 -5.00 2.83
CA THR A 38 2.73 -4.17 3.01
C THR A 38 2.49 -3.95 4.50
N THR A 39 2.32 -2.69 4.93
CA THR A 39 2.21 -2.31 6.34
C THR A 39 1.32 -1.10 6.53
N ASN A 40 0.71 -0.97 7.72
CA ASN A 40 -0.02 0.25 8.12
C ASN A 40 0.92 1.40 8.53
N GLY A 41 2.23 1.17 8.58
CA GLY A 41 3.24 2.20 8.76
C GLY A 41 3.37 2.79 10.17
N THR A 42 2.77 2.21 11.22
CA THR A 42 2.66 2.86 12.55
C THR A 42 3.63 2.33 13.61
N LEU A 43 4.39 1.26 13.33
CA LEU A 43 5.28 0.61 14.29
C LEU A 43 6.71 1.18 14.21
N ASN A 44 6.97 2.30 14.90
CA ASN A 44 8.23 3.05 14.82
C ASN A 44 9.49 2.19 15.02
N ASN A 45 9.48 1.29 16.01
CA ASN A 45 10.60 0.41 16.33
C ASN A 45 10.95 -0.55 15.18
N ARG A 46 9.95 -1.02 14.43
CA ARG A 46 10.17 -1.94 13.30
C ARG A 46 10.86 -1.23 12.14
N PHE A 47 10.53 0.05 11.90
CA PHE A 47 11.24 0.86 10.91
C PHE A 47 12.67 1.20 11.36
N ASP A 48 12.93 1.34 12.67
CA ASP A 48 14.29 1.48 13.20
C ASP A 48 15.14 0.22 12.98
N GLU A 49 14.53 -0.96 12.94
CA GLU A 49 15.19 -2.22 12.60
C GLU A 49 15.42 -2.33 11.07
N ILE A 50 14.41 -2.02 10.27
CA ILE A 50 14.48 -2.09 8.80
C ILE A 50 15.62 -1.21 8.24
N ILE A 51 15.78 0.01 8.74
CA ILE A 51 16.84 0.92 8.24
C ILE A 51 18.25 0.49 8.66
N LYS A 52 18.39 -0.45 9.61
CA LYS A 52 19.68 -1.05 10.00
C LYS A 52 20.13 -2.19 9.07
N LEU A 53 19.26 -2.64 8.15
CA LEU A 53 19.66 -3.60 7.13
C LEU A 53 20.78 -3.01 6.27
N ASP A 54 21.67 -3.87 5.78
CA ASP A 54 22.78 -3.47 4.91
C ASP A 54 22.26 -2.70 3.68
N LYS A 55 23.00 -1.68 3.25
CA LYS A 55 22.62 -0.80 2.15
C LYS A 55 22.26 -1.55 0.86
N ASP A 56 22.99 -2.64 0.56
CA ASP A 56 22.73 -3.41 -0.66
C ASP A 56 21.47 -4.27 -0.55
N LEU A 57 21.11 -4.72 0.65
CA LEU A 57 19.83 -5.39 0.89
C LEU A 57 18.67 -4.40 0.74
N ARG A 58 18.81 -3.18 1.30
CA ARG A 58 17.79 -2.14 1.22
C ARG A 58 17.41 -1.74 -0.21
N LYS A 59 18.35 -1.81 -1.16
CA LYS A 59 18.09 -1.55 -2.60
C LYS A 59 17.11 -2.53 -3.24
N LYS A 60 16.92 -3.71 -2.65
CA LYS A 60 16.00 -4.75 -3.12
C LYS A 60 14.70 -4.80 -2.30
N LEU A 61 14.55 -3.90 -1.33
CA LEU A 61 13.38 -3.79 -0.48
C LEU A 61 12.47 -2.68 -0.96
N ASN A 62 11.17 -2.96 -1.02
CA ASN A 62 10.11 -1.98 -1.21
C ASN A 62 9.14 -2.04 -0.05
N ILE A 63 8.62 -0.90 0.38
CA ILE A 63 7.60 -0.79 1.42
C ILE A 63 6.32 -0.20 0.83
N SER A 64 5.23 -0.96 0.87
CA SER A 64 3.89 -0.50 0.52
C SER A 64 3.17 -0.04 1.79
N PHE A 65 3.10 1.26 1.99
CA PHE A 65 2.40 1.87 3.12
C PHE A 65 0.91 1.98 2.82
N SER A 66 0.07 1.29 3.59
CA SER A 66 -1.39 1.40 3.49
C SER A 66 -1.86 2.68 4.18
N LEU A 67 -2.23 3.68 3.40
CA LEU A 67 -2.70 4.97 3.92
C LEU A 67 -4.17 4.87 4.35
N HIS A 68 -4.39 4.40 5.57
CA HIS A 68 -5.70 4.38 6.23
C HIS A 68 -5.99 5.74 6.86
N TYR A 69 -6.21 6.78 6.02
CA TYR A 69 -6.20 8.19 6.41
C TYR A 69 -7.06 8.52 7.64
N LEU A 70 -8.36 8.21 7.61
CA LEU A 70 -9.27 8.51 8.73
C LEU A 70 -8.92 7.72 9.99
N GLU A 71 -8.47 6.49 9.85
CA GLU A 71 -8.06 5.67 10.98
C GLU A 71 -6.76 6.20 11.62
N LEU A 72 -5.81 6.65 10.81
CA LEU A 72 -4.58 7.29 11.31
C LEU A 72 -4.89 8.58 12.09
N ILE A 73 -5.87 9.37 11.63
CA ILE A 73 -6.34 10.56 12.38
C ILE A 73 -7.01 10.12 13.68
N ARG A 74 -7.96 9.17 13.62
CA ARG A 74 -8.70 8.67 14.79
C ARG A 74 -7.77 8.16 15.89
N LEU A 75 -6.69 7.48 15.51
CA LEU A 75 -5.69 6.93 16.43
C LEU A 75 -4.56 7.91 16.79
N ASN A 76 -4.58 9.14 16.27
CA ASN A 76 -3.49 10.10 16.40
C ASN A 76 -2.13 9.55 15.96
N LYS A 77 -2.11 8.81 14.82
CA LYS A 77 -0.93 8.11 14.26
C LYS A 77 -0.44 8.66 12.93
N LEU A 78 -1.07 9.71 12.43
CA LEU A 78 -0.74 10.25 11.11
C LEU A 78 0.70 10.80 11.05
N GLU A 79 1.16 11.43 12.12
CA GLU A 79 2.54 11.93 12.23
C GLU A 79 3.56 10.78 12.28
N ASP A 80 3.31 9.76 13.11
CA ASP A 80 4.14 8.54 13.19
C ASP A 80 4.25 7.87 11.81
N PHE A 81 3.13 7.76 11.09
CA PHE A 81 3.07 7.19 9.75
C PHE A 81 4.02 7.93 8.79
N PHE A 82 3.86 9.23 8.63
CA PHE A 82 4.72 10.01 7.71
C PHE A 82 6.18 10.09 8.18
N LYS A 83 6.44 10.08 9.49
CA LYS A 83 7.80 9.97 10.02
C LYS A 83 8.47 8.66 9.59
N ASN A 84 7.74 7.55 9.59
CA ASN A 84 8.25 6.26 9.14
C ASN A 84 8.44 6.21 7.62
N VAL A 85 7.51 6.78 6.85
CA VAL A 85 7.69 6.93 5.39
C VAL A 85 8.95 7.72 5.07
N LYS A 86 9.14 8.88 5.74
CA LYS A 86 10.35 9.69 5.57
C LYS A 86 11.61 8.93 5.96
N LYS A 87 11.59 8.19 7.07
CA LYS A 87 12.71 7.35 7.52
C LYS A 87 13.12 6.33 6.46
N VAL A 88 12.16 5.66 5.83
CA VAL A 88 12.36 4.70 4.73
C VAL A 88 12.99 5.41 3.53
N HIS A 89 12.41 6.54 3.10
CA HIS A 89 12.91 7.36 2.00
C HIS A 89 14.35 7.80 2.21
N ASP A 90 14.64 8.43 3.35
CA ASP A 90 15.96 8.99 3.68
C ASP A 90 17.07 7.92 3.76
N ASN A 91 16.68 6.65 3.95
CA ASN A 91 17.59 5.50 3.97
C ASN A 91 17.68 4.76 2.62
N GLY A 92 17.13 5.35 1.55
CA GLY A 92 17.24 4.83 0.18
C GLY A 92 16.47 3.53 -0.06
N ILE A 93 15.41 3.30 0.70
CA ILE A 93 14.48 2.18 0.51
C ILE A 93 13.34 2.66 -0.38
N SER A 94 13.00 1.88 -1.40
CA SER A 94 11.85 2.17 -2.26
C SER A 94 10.54 2.05 -1.50
N PHE A 95 9.59 2.94 -1.78
CA PHE A 95 8.27 2.87 -1.14
C PHE A 95 7.16 3.37 -2.05
N VAL A 96 5.93 3.05 -1.66
CA VAL A 96 4.71 3.58 -2.25
C VAL A 96 3.69 3.85 -1.13
N LEU A 97 2.94 4.95 -1.25
CA LEU A 97 1.73 5.18 -0.46
C LEU A 97 0.55 4.60 -1.23
N GLN A 98 -0.14 3.62 -0.68
CA GLN A 98 -1.32 3.01 -1.27
C GLN A 98 -2.57 3.43 -0.52
N LEU A 99 -3.60 3.81 -1.24
CA LEU A 99 -4.92 4.14 -0.71
C LEU A 99 -5.98 3.37 -1.49
N ASN A 100 -6.84 2.66 -0.78
CA ASN A 100 -8.04 2.08 -1.36
C ASN A 100 -9.17 3.11 -1.25
N LEU A 101 -9.72 3.53 -2.39
CA LEU A 101 -10.76 4.54 -2.41
C LEU A 101 -12.07 3.99 -1.81
N CYS A 102 -12.52 4.57 -0.71
CA CYS A 102 -13.83 4.35 -0.12
C CYS A 102 -14.63 5.66 -0.06
N ASP A 103 -15.94 5.56 0.06
CA ASP A 103 -16.85 6.70 0.03
C ASP A 103 -16.52 7.73 1.11
N GLU A 104 -16.04 7.26 2.28
CA GLU A 104 -15.66 8.10 3.42
C GLU A 104 -14.46 9.01 3.12
N TYR A 105 -13.64 8.69 2.11
CA TYR A 105 -12.48 9.52 1.73
C TYR A 105 -12.83 10.63 0.75
N ILE A 106 -13.99 10.57 0.08
CA ILE A 106 -14.38 11.54 -0.95
C ILE A 106 -14.34 12.98 -0.44
N PRO A 107 -14.85 13.31 0.76
CA PRO A 107 -14.77 14.68 1.30
C PRO A 107 -13.35 15.15 1.60
N TYR A 108 -12.38 14.24 1.68
CA TYR A 108 -11.00 14.50 2.10
C TYR A 108 -9.97 14.38 0.98
N ILE A 109 -10.40 14.24 -0.29
CA ILE A 109 -9.48 14.01 -1.44
C ILE A 109 -8.40 15.11 -1.50
N ASP A 110 -8.76 16.37 -1.44
CA ASP A 110 -7.82 17.49 -1.53
C ASP A 110 -6.89 17.54 -0.31
N GLU A 111 -7.40 17.20 0.88
CA GLU A 111 -6.60 17.16 2.10
C GLU A 111 -5.58 16.01 2.06
N ILE A 112 -6.00 14.83 1.61
CA ILE A 112 -5.12 13.66 1.43
C ILE A 112 -4.03 13.97 0.40
N LYS A 113 -4.37 14.56 -0.75
CA LYS A 113 -3.40 15.00 -1.77
C LYS A 113 -2.41 15.99 -1.17
N LYS A 114 -2.89 17.02 -0.48
CA LYS A 114 -2.06 18.06 0.14
C LYS A 114 -1.10 17.50 1.18
N ILE A 115 -1.56 16.61 2.05
CA ILE A 115 -0.71 16.02 3.10
C ILE A 115 0.35 15.08 2.53
N CYS A 116 0.02 14.30 1.49
CA CYS A 116 0.99 13.45 0.79
C CYS A 116 2.06 14.30 0.09
N MET A 117 1.65 15.31 -0.67
CA MET A 117 2.60 16.23 -1.32
C MET A 117 3.50 16.95 -0.32
N LYS A 118 2.96 17.41 0.82
CA LYS A 118 3.73 18.08 1.88
C LYS A 118 4.78 17.18 2.51
N ASN A 119 4.45 15.90 2.78
CA ASN A 119 5.32 15.01 3.55
C ASN A 119 6.27 14.18 2.70
N VAL A 120 5.88 13.84 1.47
CA VAL A 120 6.67 12.93 0.60
C VAL A 120 6.90 13.45 -0.81
N GLY A 121 6.31 14.57 -1.19
CA GLY A 121 6.47 15.17 -2.52
C GLY A 121 5.78 14.39 -3.64
N ALA A 122 4.86 13.46 -3.33
CA ALA A 122 4.16 12.64 -4.29
C ALA A 122 2.71 12.39 -3.87
N LEU A 123 1.84 12.15 -4.85
CA LEU A 123 0.46 11.73 -4.62
C LEU A 123 0.41 10.23 -4.25
N PRO A 124 -0.62 9.78 -3.49
CA PRO A 124 -0.79 8.37 -3.21
C PRO A 124 -1.20 7.60 -4.47
N GLN A 125 -0.78 6.35 -4.56
CA GLN A 125 -1.35 5.43 -5.53
C GLN A 125 -2.69 4.93 -5.03
N VAL A 126 -3.74 5.16 -5.81
CA VAL A 126 -5.11 4.85 -5.43
C VAL A 126 -5.58 3.61 -6.18
N ALA A 127 -6.18 2.67 -5.46
CA ALA A 127 -6.82 1.50 -6.02
C ALA A 127 -8.32 1.52 -5.73
N ALA A 128 -9.10 0.89 -6.60
CA ALA A 128 -10.52 0.69 -6.36
C ALA A 128 -10.74 -0.30 -5.22
N THR A 129 -11.60 0.04 -4.27
CA THR A 129 -12.00 -0.87 -3.19
C THR A 129 -13.02 -1.88 -3.69
N ARG A 130 -12.76 -3.15 -3.40
CA ARG A 130 -13.58 -4.28 -3.84
C ARG A 130 -14.44 -4.77 -2.71
N LYS A 131 -15.68 -5.13 -3.04
CA LYS A 131 -16.55 -5.87 -2.16
C LYS A 131 -16.19 -7.36 -2.25
N GLU A 132 -15.76 -7.93 -1.12
CA GLU A 132 -15.61 -9.38 -0.99
C GLU A 132 -17.00 -9.97 -0.74
N GLU A 133 -17.51 -10.73 -1.69
CA GLU A 133 -18.69 -11.56 -1.52
C GLU A 133 -18.26 -13.03 -1.44
N ASP A 134 -18.97 -13.83 -0.66
CA ASP A 134 -18.75 -15.29 -0.53
C ASP A 134 -18.88 -16.02 -1.88
N ASN A 135 -19.45 -15.34 -2.87
CA ASN A 135 -19.60 -15.85 -4.21
C ASN A 135 -18.50 -15.29 -5.13
N LEU A 136 -17.44 -16.08 -5.33
CA LEU A 136 -16.28 -15.76 -6.17
C LEU A 136 -16.60 -15.32 -7.61
N ASN A 137 -17.86 -15.48 -8.04
CA ASN A 137 -18.30 -15.16 -9.40
C ASN A 137 -18.68 -13.69 -9.62
N LYS A 138 -18.74 -12.87 -8.57
CA LYS A 138 -19.14 -11.46 -8.68
C LYS A 138 -18.25 -10.57 -7.81
N ILE A 139 -17.37 -9.82 -8.45
CA ILE A 139 -16.57 -8.78 -7.80
C ILE A 139 -17.23 -7.44 -8.12
N ASP A 140 -17.76 -6.79 -7.09
CA ASP A 140 -18.33 -5.45 -7.19
C ASP A 140 -17.43 -4.40 -6.51
N LEU A 141 -17.67 -3.13 -6.81
CA LEU A 141 -17.08 -2.03 -6.07
C LEU A 141 -17.72 -1.93 -4.68
N LEU A 142 -16.92 -1.66 -3.67
CA LEU A 142 -17.41 -1.33 -2.34
C LEU A 142 -17.69 0.18 -2.28
N THR A 143 -18.84 0.58 -2.74
CA THR A 143 -19.30 1.98 -2.77
C THR A 143 -20.83 2.04 -2.81
N ASN A 144 -21.41 3.14 -2.32
CA ASN A 144 -22.82 3.49 -2.47
C ASN A 144 -23.10 4.34 -3.73
N LEU A 145 -22.02 4.77 -4.42
CA LEU A 145 -22.14 5.55 -5.65
C LEU A 145 -22.42 4.65 -6.85
N SER A 146 -22.97 5.26 -7.90
CA SER A 146 -22.92 4.63 -9.23
C SER A 146 -21.46 4.44 -9.67
N ARG A 147 -21.24 3.51 -10.62
CA ARG A 147 -19.89 3.27 -11.15
C ARG A 147 -19.27 4.53 -11.77
N GLU A 148 -20.06 5.31 -12.48
CA GLU A 148 -19.66 6.53 -13.14
C GLU A 148 -19.26 7.61 -12.11
N GLU A 149 -20.05 7.77 -11.06
CA GLU A 149 -19.73 8.71 -9.96
C GLU A 149 -18.45 8.29 -9.23
N TYR A 150 -18.31 7.00 -8.92
CA TYR A 150 -17.10 6.48 -8.25
C TYR A 150 -15.83 6.71 -9.08
N ILE A 151 -15.91 6.49 -10.41
CA ILE A 151 -14.79 6.76 -11.32
C ILE A 151 -14.44 8.25 -11.29
N LYS A 152 -15.44 9.13 -11.42
CA LYS A 152 -15.25 10.59 -11.39
C LYS A 152 -14.58 11.07 -10.09
N GLU A 153 -14.96 10.49 -8.94
CA GLU A 153 -14.32 10.83 -7.68
C GLU A 153 -12.87 10.31 -7.61
N GLY A 154 -12.62 9.10 -8.08
CA GLY A 154 -11.28 8.51 -8.07
C GLY A 154 -10.29 9.22 -9.01
N GLU A 155 -10.76 9.70 -10.15
CA GLU A 155 -9.94 10.47 -11.11
C GLU A 155 -9.37 11.76 -10.51
N LYS A 156 -10.01 12.33 -9.48
CA LYS A 156 -9.51 13.52 -8.76
C LYS A 156 -8.16 13.27 -8.06
N PHE A 157 -7.81 12.03 -7.78
CA PHE A 157 -6.50 11.66 -7.22
C PHE A 157 -5.38 11.68 -8.26
N GLU A 158 -5.69 11.75 -9.55
CA GLU A 158 -4.68 11.75 -10.63
C GLU A 158 -3.73 10.53 -10.55
N SER A 159 -4.26 9.38 -10.15
CA SER A 159 -3.49 8.16 -9.90
C SER A 159 -3.57 7.20 -11.09
N PRO A 160 -2.45 6.94 -11.80
CA PRO A 160 -2.44 5.96 -12.90
C PRO A 160 -2.83 4.55 -12.45
N LEU A 161 -2.62 4.20 -11.18
CA LEU A 161 -3.05 2.92 -10.63
C LEU A 161 -4.58 2.83 -10.56
N PHE A 162 -5.28 3.95 -10.26
CA PHE A 162 -6.74 3.97 -10.25
C PHE A 162 -7.29 3.68 -11.65
N ASP A 163 -6.80 4.37 -12.65
CA ASP A 163 -7.21 4.15 -14.05
C ASP A 163 -6.96 2.71 -14.49
N PHE A 164 -5.77 2.19 -14.17
CA PHE A 164 -5.41 0.81 -14.46
C PHE A 164 -6.34 -0.19 -13.75
N THR A 165 -6.62 0.00 -12.45
CA THR A 165 -7.48 -0.90 -11.68
C THR A 165 -8.92 -0.86 -12.16
N MET A 166 -9.45 0.32 -12.53
CA MET A 166 -10.80 0.47 -13.08
C MET A 166 -10.93 -0.15 -14.46
N LYS A 167 -9.96 0.06 -15.35
CA LYS A 167 -9.92 -0.54 -16.69
C LYS A 167 -9.89 -2.07 -16.63
N ASN A 168 -9.13 -2.63 -15.68
CA ASN A 168 -8.93 -4.07 -15.54
C ASN A 168 -9.83 -4.69 -14.46
N PHE A 169 -10.80 -3.96 -13.92
CA PHE A 169 -11.63 -4.42 -12.80
C PHE A 169 -12.32 -5.77 -13.06
N ASN A 170 -12.76 -5.97 -14.30
CA ASN A 170 -13.45 -7.20 -14.73
C ASN A 170 -12.51 -8.29 -15.31
N VAL A 171 -11.23 -7.97 -15.57
CA VAL A 171 -10.31 -8.91 -16.22
C VAL A 171 -9.94 -10.06 -15.27
N LYS A 172 -9.66 -9.76 -14.01
CA LYS A 172 -9.38 -10.78 -12.98
C LYS A 172 -10.51 -11.81 -12.81
N ARG A 173 -11.76 -11.42 -13.09
CA ARG A 173 -12.91 -12.32 -13.03
C ARG A 173 -12.84 -13.42 -14.08
N LYS A 174 -12.29 -13.16 -15.27
CA LYS A 174 -12.16 -14.15 -16.35
C LYS A 174 -11.02 -15.14 -16.10
N GLU A 175 -9.92 -14.69 -15.45
CA GLU A 175 -8.75 -15.51 -15.17
C GLU A 175 -8.99 -16.54 -14.05
N PHE A 176 -9.90 -16.25 -13.12
CA PHE A 176 -10.24 -17.15 -12.01
C PHE A 176 -11.49 -18.02 -12.28
N SER A 177 -12.12 -17.91 -13.43
CA SER A 177 -13.32 -18.70 -13.82
C SER A 177 -13.00 -19.89 -14.74
N THR A 178 -11.74 -20.23 -14.89
CA THR A 178 -11.24 -21.47 -15.50
C THR A 178 -10.71 -22.38 -14.40
#